data_43e4515fcc214e5554ec95a8b5c6cfd0
#
_entry.id   43e4515fcc214e5554ec95a8b5c6cfd0
#
_cell.length_a   1.000
_cell.length_b   1.000
_cell.length_c   1.000
_cell.angle_alpha   90.00
_cell.angle_beta   90.00
_cell.angle_gamma   90.00
#
_symmetry.space_group_name_H-M   'P 1'
#
loop_
_entity.id
_entity.type
_entity.pdbx_description
1 polymer ?
#
loop_
_entity_poly.entity_id
_entity_poly.type
_entity_poly.pdbx_seq_one_letter_code
_entity_poly.pdbx_strand_id
1 'polypeptide(L)'
;KNNCLLGTQPKRGSRGIREKTYHARCMPPSHWDLIIEIMKSYEKAYCSFIPTEELVRDKHARQVVPIPHLSQISNTGQRCQHFGGIVFGINVHLNAHTYDDFGRCVVSIHVDNCQYSENDDPIAYFCFPRLGCAVPLRPGDAMIFNANEPHAISSKFNTDDLLYCVSMYRKT
;
A
#
# COMPACT_ATOMS: atom_id res chain seq x y z
N LYS A 1 15.31 7.80 6.46
CA LYS A 1 14.12 7.43 5.67
C LYS A 1 13.17 6.67 6.59
N ASN A 2 11.97 7.20 6.75
CA ASN A 2 10.99 6.67 7.72
C ASN A 2 10.05 5.63 7.09
N ASN A 3 10.52 4.87 6.11
CA ASN A 3 9.70 3.89 5.39
C ASN A 3 10.25 2.48 5.56
N CYS A 4 9.35 1.54 5.85
CA CYS A 4 9.62 0.11 5.87
C CYS A 4 8.87 -0.56 4.70
N LEU A 5 9.60 -1.03 3.70
CA LEU A 5 9.05 -1.72 2.54
C LEU A 5 9.14 -3.23 2.75
N LEU A 6 8.00 -3.89 2.81
CA LEU A 6 7.87 -5.33 2.95
C LEU A 6 7.27 -5.93 1.67
N GLY A 7 7.90 -6.97 1.15
CA GLY A 7 7.46 -7.62 -0.07
C GLY A 7 8.61 -7.97 -1.00
N THR A 8 8.39 -7.83 -2.29
CA THR A 8 9.40 -8.11 -3.30
C THR A 8 9.67 -6.90 -4.18
N GLN A 9 10.86 -6.87 -4.75
CA GLN A 9 11.32 -5.86 -5.69
C GLN A 9 11.99 -6.53 -6.89
N PRO A 10 12.07 -5.86 -8.06
CA PRO A 10 12.89 -6.36 -9.16
C PRO A 10 14.34 -6.56 -8.71
N LYS A 11 14.92 -7.70 -9.02
CA LYS A 11 16.33 -7.96 -8.73
C LYS A 11 17.19 -7.14 -9.68
N ARG A 12 18.07 -6.32 -9.11
CA ARG A 12 18.95 -5.46 -9.90
C ARG A 12 19.83 -6.28 -10.86
N GLY A 13 19.86 -5.89 -12.12
CA GLY A 13 20.65 -6.57 -13.18
C GLY A 13 20.04 -7.87 -13.70
N SER A 14 18.83 -8.24 -13.29
CA SER A 14 18.19 -9.49 -13.73
C SER A 14 16.77 -9.21 -14.22
N ARG A 15 16.52 -9.39 -15.51
CA ARG A 15 15.21 -9.15 -16.10
C ARG A 15 14.22 -10.24 -15.65
N GLY A 16 13.05 -9.81 -15.16
CA GLY A 16 11.97 -10.71 -14.75
C GLY A 16 12.20 -11.49 -13.45
N ILE A 17 13.36 -11.34 -12.81
CA ILE A 17 13.63 -11.96 -11.50
C ILE A 17 13.29 -10.98 -10.40
N ARG A 18 12.59 -11.47 -9.37
CA ARG A 18 12.24 -10.71 -8.18
C ARG A 18 12.94 -11.26 -6.95
N GLU A 19 13.24 -10.38 -6.02
CA GLU A 19 13.85 -10.72 -4.73
C GLU A 19 13.07 -10.07 -3.58
N LYS A 20 13.20 -10.63 -2.37
CA LYS A 20 12.68 -10.01 -1.16
C LYS A 20 13.38 -8.67 -0.91
N THR A 21 12.61 -7.65 -0.50
CA THR A 21 13.20 -6.39 -0.05
C THR A 21 14.11 -6.61 1.17
N TYR A 22 14.98 -5.65 1.46
CA TYR A 22 15.85 -5.73 2.63
C TYR A 22 15.07 -5.95 3.93
N HIS A 23 14.05 -5.12 4.17
CA HIS A 23 13.22 -5.26 5.38
C HIS A 23 12.50 -6.61 5.44
N ALA A 24 12.02 -7.11 4.31
CA ALA A 24 11.40 -8.42 4.23
C ALA A 24 12.36 -9.57 4.57
N ARG A 25 13.65 -9.44 4.25
CA ARG A 25 14.67 -10.44 4.60
C ARG A 25 14.99 -10.45 6.09
N CYS A 26 14.94 -9.28 6.72
CA CYS A 26 15.33 -9.09 8.12
C CYS A 26 14.17 -9.25 9.10
N MET A 27 12.93 -9.39 8.61
CA MET A 27 11.75 -9.45 9.47
C MET A 27 11.63 -10.81 10.15
N PRO A 28 11.42 -10.86 11.48
CA PRO A 28 11.15 -12.09 12.19
C PRO A 28 9.89 -12.80 11.66
N PRO A 29 9.89 -14.14 11.59
CA PRO A 29 8.74 -14.91 11.09
C PRO A 29 7.42 -14.59 11.81
N SER A 30 7.43 -14.36 13.11
CA SER A 30 6.25 -14.01 13.91
C SER A 30 5.57 -12.71 13.49
N HIS A 31 6.31 -11.77 12.92
CA HIS A 31 5.75 -10.50 12.45
C HIS A 31 5.05 -10.66 11.10
N TRP A 32 5.41 -11.68 10.32
CA TRP A 32 4.77 -11.92 9.03
C TRP A 32 3.30 -12.29 9.14
N ASP A 33 2.91 -13.02 10.16
CA ASP A 33 1.53 -13.41 10.36
C ASP A 33 0.66 -12.17 10.60
N LEU A 34 1.11 -11.25 11.44
CA LEU A 34 0.43 -9.97 11.67
C LEU A 34 0.34 -9.12 10.39
N ILE A 35 1.43 -9.03 9.62
CA ILE A 35 1.46 -8.30 8.35
C ILE A 35 0.45 -8.89 7.36
N ILE A 36 0.37 -10.20 7.27
CA ILE A 36 -0.58 -10.88 6.38
C ILE A 36 -2.03 -10.64 6.82
N GLU A 37 -2.31 -10.65 8.12
CA GLU A 37 -3.64 -10.32 8.63
C GLU A 37 -4.05 -8.89 8.29
N ILE A 38 -3.15 -7.92 8.47
CA ILE A 38 -3.37 -6.54 8.06
C ILE A 38 -3.66 -6.49 6.56
N MET A 39 -2.82 -7.09 5.72
CA MET A 39 -3.00 -7.10 4.27
C MET A 39 -4.32 -7.75 3.85
N LYS A 40 -4.75 -8.82 4.51
CA LYS A 40 -6.04 -9.48 4.25
C LYS A 40 -7.23 -8.60 4.58
N SER A 41 -7.15 -7.85 5.66
CA SER A 41 -8.21 -6.90 6.05
C SER A 41 -8.41 -5.85 4.95
N TYR A 42 -7.32 -5.28 4.47
CA TYR A 42 -7.38 -4.33 3.34
C TYR A 42 -7.80 -5.00 2.03
N GLU A 43 -7.35 -6.22 1.77
CA GLU A 43 -7.74 -6.97 0.57
C GLU A 43 -9.24 -7.27 0.57
N LYS A 44 -9.81 -7.61 1.72
CA LYS A 44 -11.26 -7.79 1.87
C LYS A 44 -12.01 -6.49 1.55
N ALA A 45 -11.57 -5.36 2.11
CA ALA A 45 -12.14 -4.06 1.80
C ALA A 45 -11.99 -3.73 0.30
N TYR A 46 -10.80 -3.91 -0.27
CA TYR A 46 -10.55 -3.72 -1.69
C TYR A 46 -11.54 -4.51 -2.57
N CYS A 47 -11.69 -5.81 -2.30
CA CYS A 47 -12.60 -6.67 -3.06
C CYS A 47 -14.08 -6.28 -2.93
N SER A 48 -14.48 -5.59 -1.86
CA SER A 48 -15.86 -5.11 -1.71
C SER A 48 -16.16 -3.83 -2.49
N PHE A 49 -15.13 -3.07 -2.87
CA PHE A 49 -15.28 -1.81 -3.62
C PHE A 49 -14.96 -1.91 -5.10
N ILE A 50 -14.23 -2.95 -5.51
CA ILE A 50 -13.83 -3.11 -6.91
C ILE A 50 -14.83 -3.99 -7.66
N PRO A 51 -15.28 -3.60 -8.86
CA PRO A 51 -16.16 -4.40 -9.68
C PRO A 51 -15.60 -5.80 -9.95
N THR A 52 -16.48 -6.80 -9.94
CA THR A 52 -16.08 -8.21 -10.13
C THR A 52 -15.28 -8.43 -11.41
N GLU A 53 -15.65 -7.72 -12.50
CA GLU A 53 -14.94 -7.81 -13.79
C GLU A 53 -13.49 -7.32 -13.69
N GLU A 54 -13.22 -6.29 -12.88
CA GLU A 54 -11.86 -5.82 -12.62
C GLU A 54 -11.08 -6.83 -11.79
N LEU A 55 -11.70 -7.42 -10.77
CA LEU A 55 -11.07 -8.47 -9.96
C LEU A 55 -10.72 -9.71 -10.79
N VAL A 56 -11.59 -10.09 -11.74
CA VAL A 56 -11.32 -11.19 -12.67
C VAL A 56 -10.16 -10.84 -13.60
N ARG A 57 -10.12 -9.63 -14.17
CA ARG A 57 -9.00 -9.14 -14.97
C ARG A 57 -7.69 -9.14 -14.18
N ASP A 58 -7.73 -8.67 -12.95
CA ASP A 58 -6.60 -8.67 -12.03
C ASP A 58 -6.07 -10.09 -11.80
N LYS A 59 -6.97 -11.05 -11.59
CA LYS A 59 -6.62 -12.44 -11.41
C LYS A 59 -6.03 -13.05 -12.69
N HIS A 60 -6.59 -12.73 -13.85
CA HIS A 60 -6.08 -13.20 -15.14
C HIS A 60 -4.69 -12.62 -15.44
N ALA A 61 -4.49 -11.34 -15.23
CA ALA A 61 -3.19 -10.69 -15.39
C ALA A 61 -2.10 -11.33 -14.51
N ARG A 62 -2.46 -11.79 -13.31
CA ARG A 62 -1.55 -12.51 -12.41
C ARG A 62 -1.13 -13.89 -12.93
N GLN A 63 -1.98 -14.55 -13.70
CA GLN A 63 -1.63 -15.84 -14.34
C GLN A 63 -0.60 -15.63 -15.46
N VAL A 64 -0.67 -14.48 -16.15
CA VAL A 64 0.26 -14.14 -17.23
C VAL A 64 1.57 -13.56 -16.69
N VAL A 65 1.50 -12.76 -15.63
CA VAL A 65 2.68 -12.18 -14.97
C VAL A 65 2.72 -12.71 -13.53
N PRO A 66 3.55 -13.71 -13.22
CA PRO A 66 3.64 -14.28 -11.88
C PRO A 66 4.16 -13.23 -10.91
N ILE A 67 3.27 -12.62 -10.16
CA ILE A 67 3.61 -11.66 -9.11
C ILE A 67 3.82 -12.44 -7.82
N PRO A 68 5.01 -12.40 -7.22
CA PRO A 68 5.26 -13.06 -5.96
C PRO A 68 4.36 -12.52 -4.85
N HIS A 69 3.73 -13.41 -4.12
CA HIS A 69 2.93 -13.06 -2.95
C HIS A 69 3.78 -13.01 -1.69
N LEU A 70 3.39 -12.18 -0.72
CA LEU A 70 4.00 -12.20 0.60
C LEU A 70 3.89 -13.57 1.27
N SER A 71 2.83 -14.32 1.00
CA SER A 71 2.66 -15.69 1.50
C SER A 71 3.72 -16.68 1.06
N GLN A 72 4.46 -16.41 0.00
CA GLN A 72 5.67 -17.19 -0.32
C GLN A 72 6.78 -16.94 0.71
N ILE A 73 6.59 -15.99 1.59
CA ILE A 73 7.50 -15.54 2.62
C ILE A 73 7.04 -16.03 4.00
N SER A 74 5.75 -16.36 4.15
CA SER A 74 5.14 -16.79 5.39
C SER A 74 5.18 -18.31 5.56
N ASN A 75 5.38 -18.76 6.80
CA ASN A 75 5.32 -20.16 7.18
C ASN A 75 3.87 -20.66 7.37
N THR A 76 2.87 -19.76 7.41
CA THR A 76 1.47 -20.10 7.73
C THR A 76 0.66 -20.54 6.53
N GLY A 77 1.20 -20.48 5.31
CA GLY A 77 0.47 -20.79 4.07
C GLY A 77 -0.67 -19.82 3.74
N GLN A 78 -0.85 -18.76 4.52
CA GLN A 78 -1.86 -17.74 4.26
C GLN A 78 -1.45 -16.87 3.06
N ARG A 79 -2.39 -16.53 2.17
CA ARG A 79 -2.11 -15.82 0.92
C ARG A 79 -2.96 -14.58 0.76
N CYS A 80 -2.30 -13.44 0.46
CA CYS A 80 -2.98 -12.32 -0.16
C CYS A 80 -3.08 -12.57 -1.67
N GLN A 81 -4.25 -12.30 -2.24
CA GLN A 81 -4.51 -12.61 -3.65
C GLN A 81 -4.29 -11.41 -4.58
N HIS A 82 -4.42 -10.19 -4.07
CA HIS A 82 -4.39 -8.98 -4.88
C HIS A 82 -3.17 -8.11 -4.65
N PHE A 83 -2.45 -8.26 -3.54
CA PHE A 83 -1.29 -7.44 -3.22
C PHE A 83 -0.01 -8.28 -3.07
N GLY A 84 1.11 -7.74 -3.53
CA GLY A 84 2.42 -8.38 -3.47
C GLY A 84 3.40 -7.70 -2.51
N GLY A 85 3.00 -6.57 -1.93
CA GLY A 85 3.83 -5.82 -0.99
C GLY A 85 3.06 -4.79 -0.20
N ILE A 86 3.66 -4.36 0.90
CA ILE A 86 3.14 -3.34 1.81
C ILE A 86 4.27 -2.39 2.21
N VAL A 87 3.97 -1.11 2.28
CA VAL A 87 4.86 -0.08 2.81
C VAL A 87 4.24 0.51 4.05
N PHE A 88 5.03 0.57 5.11
CA PHE A 88 4.72 1.36 6.29
C PHE A 88 5.59 2.61 6.27
N GLY A 89 4.98 3.77 6.43
CA GLY A 89 5.65 5.06 6.53
C GLY A 89 5.26 5.80 7.79
N ILE A 90 6.19 6.57 8.36
CA ILE A 90 5.94 7.45 9.50
C ILE A 90 6.24 8.88 9.07
N ASN A 91 5.29 9.79 9.28
CA ASN A 91 5.38 11.19 8.88
C ASN A 91 5.79 11.36 7.42
N VAL A 92 5.18 10.56 6.54
CA VAL A 92 5.53 10.53 5.12
C VAL A 92 4.98 11.78 4.45
N HIS A 93 5.88 12.52 3.84
CA HIS A 93 5.60 13.56 2.87
C HIS A 93 6.17 13.09 1.53
N LEU A 94 5.37 13.06 0.49
CA LEU A 94 5.75 12.59 -0.82
C LEU A 94 5.51 13.65 -1.89
N ASN A 95 6.57 14.03 -2.59
CA ASN A 95 6.46 14.83 -3.81
C ASN A 95 5.69 14.06 -4.88
N ALA A 96 5.16 14.77 -5.86
CA ALA A 96 4.45 14.16 -6.98
C ALA A 96 5.34 13.12 -7.69
N HIS A 97 4.83 11.91 -7.85
CA HIS A 97 5.51 10.78 -8.46
C HIS A 97 4.49 9.80 -9.07
N THR A 98 5.00 8.85 -9.83
CA THR A 98 4.26 7.70 -10.34
C THR A 98 4.99 6.42 -9.96
N TYR A 99 4.26 5.31 -9.93
CA TYR A 99 4.84 3.98 -9.77
C TYR A 99 4.45 3.08 -10.95
N ASP A 100 5.37 2.21 -11.35
CA ASP A 100 5.11 1.12 -12.30
C ASP A 100 4.46 -0.05 -11.57
N ASP A 101 3.34 0.20 -10.90
CA ASP A 101 2.59 -0.83 -10.21
C ASP A 101 1.50 -1.38 -11.13
N PHE A 102 1.21 -2.67 -10.99
CA PHE A 102 0.16 -3.30 -11.75
C PHE A 102 -1.20 -3.12 -11.07
N GLY A 103 -2.14 -2.51 -11.80
CA GLY A 103 -3.50 -2.28 -11.31
C GLY A 103 -3.60 -1.17 -10.26
N ARG A 104 -4.47 -1.36 -9.29
CA ARG A 104 -4.77 -0.37 -8.26
C ARG A 104 -3.96 -0.62 -7.00
N CYS A 105 -3.58 0.46 -6.34
CA CYS A 105 -2.98 0.46 -5.01
C CYS A 105 -4.00 0.91 -3.97
N VAL A 106 -3.76 0.53 -2.72
CA VAL A 106 -4.52 1.03 -1.57
C VAL A 106 -3.57 1.78 -0.67
N VAL A 107 -3.98 2.95 -0.22
CA VAL A 107 -3.29 3.69 0.82
C VAL A 107 -4.26 4.00 1.95
N SER A 108 -3.80 3.89 3.18
CA SER A 108 -4.54 4.34 4.36
C SER A 108 -3.67 5.16 5.29
N ILE A 109 -4.31 6.02 6.06
CA ILE A 109 -3.68 6.94 6.98
C ILE A 109 -4.19 6.65 8.39
N HIS A 110 -3.29 6.65 9.33
CA HIS A 110 -3.57 6.45 10.75
C HIS A 110 -2.74 7.43 11.57
N VAL A 111 -3.23 7.74 12.75
CA VAL A 111 -2.49 8.53 13.77
C VAL A 111 -2.47 7.78 15.08
N ASP A 112 -1.53 8.12 15.94
CA ASP A 112 -1.42 7.55 17.29
C ASP A 112 -2.43 8.16 18.27
N ASN A 113 -3.06 9.29 17.92
CA ASN A 113 -4.14 9.90 18.70
C ASN A 113 -5.49 9.27 18.36
N CYS A 114 -6.09 8.54 19.32
CA CYS A 114 -7.38 7.86 19.15
C CYS A 114 -8.59 8.80 19.23
N GLN A 115 -8.40 10.09 19.47
CA GLN A 115 -9.48 11.06 19.67
C GLN A 115 -9.93 11.81 18.42
N TYR A 116 -9.45 11.38 17.25
CA TYR A 116 -9.82 12.00 15.98
C TYR A 116 -11.30 11.76 15.68
N SER A 117 -12.02 12.84 15.33
CA SER A 117 -13.44 12.85 14.95
C SER A 117 -13.58 13.04 13.45
N GLU A 118 -14.69 12.57 12.87
CA GLU A 118 -15.03 12.82 11.46
C GLU A 118 -15.17 14.32 11.12
N ASN A 119 -15.43 15.15 12.14
CA ASN A 119 -15.55 16.60 12.00
C ASN A 119 -14.23 17.36 12.11
N ASP A 120 -13.14 16.65 12.45
CA ASP A 120 -11.84 17.30 12.56
C ASP A 120 -11.26 17.60 11.17
N ASP A 121 -10.39 18.59 11.11
CA ASP A 121 -9.68 18.93 9.88
C ASP A 121 -8.87 17.73 9.37
N PRO A 122 -8.74 17.57 8.06
CA PRO A 122 -7.91 16.49 7.51
C PRO A 122 -6.46 16.64 7.94
N ILE A 123 -5.80 15.51 8.21
CA ILE A 123 -4.39 15.50 8.61
C ILE A 123 -3.48 15.92 7.45
N ALA A 124 -3.84 15.48 6.25
CA ALA A 124 -3.11 15.72 5.03
C ALA A 124 -4.06 15.59 3.83
N TYR A 125 -3.56 15.90 2.64
CA TYR A 125 -4.28 15.64 1.40
C TYR A 125 -3.52 14.65 0.53
N PHE A 126 -4.26 13.73 -0.10
CA PHE A 126 -3.77 12.94 -1.21
C PHE A 126 -4.10 13.68 -2.51
N CYS A 127 -3.07 14.09 -3.22
CA CYS A 127 -3.18 15.01 -4.35
C CYS A 127 -2.95 14.27 -5.66
N PHE A 128 -3.79 14.56 -6.67
CA PHE A 128 -3.62 14.14 -8.06
C PHE A 128 -3.40 15.37 -8.94
N PRO A 129 -2.13 15.79 -9.11
CA PRO A 129 -1.83 17.07 -9.78
C PRO A 129 -2.36 17.15 -11.21
N ARG A 130 -2.33 16.03 -11.97
CA ARG A 130 -2.82 15.99 -13.34
C ARG A 130 -4.35 16.11 -13.42
N LEU A 131 -5.06 15.64 -12.41
CA LEU A 131 -6.51 15.72 -12.32
C LEU A 131 -7.00 17.01 -11.67
N GLY A 132 -6.10 17.82 -11.11
CA GLY A 132 -6.42 19.05 -10.40
C GLY A 132 -7.26 18.83 -9.13
N CYS A 133 -7.14 17.67 -8.49
CA CYS A 133 -7.91 17.36 -7.29
C CYS A 133 -7.03 16.92 -6.13
N ALA A 134 -7.56 17.12 -4.92
CA ALA A 134 -6.96 16.70 -3.66
C ALA A 134 -8.06 16.08 -2.78
N VAL A 135 -7.78 14.92 -2.24
CA VAL A 135 -8.69 14.17 -1.37
C VAL A 135 -8.21 14.33 0.06
N PRO A 136 -9.07 14.83 0.98
CA PRO A 136 -8.68 14.92 2.38
C PRO A 136 -8.45 13.54 2.96
N LEU A 137 -7.39 13.39 3.73
CA LEU A 137 -7.03 12.17 4.44
C LEU A 137 -7.30 12.35 5.93
N ARG A 138 -8.13 11.48 6.47
CA ARG A 138 -8.45 11.37 7.90
C ARG A 138 -7.99 10.03 8.44
N PRO A 139 -7.77 9.90 9.76
CA PRO A 139 -7.42 8.62 10.36
C PRO A 139 -8.47 7.56 10.07
N GLY A 140 -8.02 6.39 9.63
CA GLY A 140 -8.90 5.28 9.24
C GLY A 140 -9.38 5.31 7.80
N ASP A 141 -9.24 6.43 7.10
CA ASP A 141 -9.56 6.49 5.67
C ASP A 141 -8.63 5.58 4.88
N ALA A 142 -9.21 4.90 3.90
CA ALA A 142 -8.47 4.12 2.91
C ALA A 142 -8.88 4.56 1.51
N MET A 143 -7.88 4.81 0.67
CA MET A 143 -8.11 5.20 -0.71
C MET A 143 -7.58 4.14 -1.67
N ILE A 144 -8.39 3.84 -2.68
CA ILE A 144 -8.03 2.95 -3.78
C ILE A 144 -7.76 3.82 -5.01
N PHE A 145 -6.59 3.69 -5.60
CA PHE A 145 -6.20 4.52 -6.74
C PHE A 145 -5.29 3.79 -7.71
N ASN A 146 -5.16 4.32 -8.92
CA ASN A 146 -4.19 3.85 -9.91
C ASN A 146 -2.84 4.52 -9.66
N ALA A 147 -1.84 3.76 -9.26
CA ALA A 147 -0.51 4.28 -8.93
C ALA A 147 0.27 4.83 -10.14
N ASN A 148 -0.16 4.52 -11.37
CA ASN A 148 0.39 5.12 -12.59
C ASN A 148 -0.09 6.58 -12.79
N GLU A 149 -1.15 7.01 -12.09
CA GLU A 149 -1.55 8.41 -12.07
C GLU A 149 -0.59 9.19 -11.16
N PRO A 150 -0.04 10.34 -11.62
CA PRO A 150 0.80 11.19 -10.77
C PRO A 150 0.08 11.57 -9.48
N HIS A 151 0.69 11.27 -8.37
CA HIS A 151 0.12 11.49 -7.05
C HIS A 151 1.16 11.98 -6.04
N ALA A 152 0.68 12.63 -4.99
CA ALA A 152 1.48 13.17 -3.90
C ALA A 152 0.73 13.09 -2.59
N ILE A 153 1.45 13.14 -1.48
CA ILE A 153 0.87 13.35 -0.15
C ILE A 153 1.41 14.71 0.34
N SER A 154 0.49 15.61 0.71
CA SER A 154 0.87 16.89 1.31
C SER A 154 1.58 16.69 2.64
N SER A 155 2.20 17.75 3.16
CA SER A 155 2.62 17.78 4.56
C SER A 155 1.41 17.62 5.47
N LYS A 156 1.60 17.03 6.64
CA LYS A 156 0.56 17.00 7.68
C LYS A 156 0.30 18.41 8.20
N PHE A 157 -0.95 18.67 8.59
CA PHE A 157 -1.36 19.96 9.12
C PHE A 157 -1.49 19.89 10.65
N ASN A 158 -1.00 20.93 11.32
CA ASN A 158 -1.28 21.33 12.71
C ASN A 158 -1.44 20.20 13.75
N THR A 159 -0.74 19.08 13.60
CA THR A 159 -0.74 18.02 14.59
C THR A 159 0.69 17.58 14.93
N ASP A 160 0.94 17.38 16.21
CA ASP A 160 2.18 16.78 16.73
C ASP A 160 2.10 15.25 16.72
N ASP A 161 0.91 14.69 16.46
CA ASP A 161 0.70 13.24 16.39
C ASP A 161 1.55 12.61 15.29
N LEU A 162 1.96 11.37 15.50
CA LEU A 162 2.65 10.61 14.48
C LEU A 162 1.66 10.17 13.40
N LEU A 163 1.97 10.52 12.18
CA LEU A 163 1.22 10.08 11.00
C LEU A 163 1.78 8.74 10.50
N TYR A 164 0.95 7.72 10.53
CA TYR A 164 1.27 6.41 9.95
C TYR A 164 0.58 6.27 8.59
N CYS A 165 1.34 5.90 7.59
CA CYS A 165 0.83 5.59 6.25
C CYS A 165 1.05 4.10 5.96
N VAL A 166 0.00 3.43 5.53
CA VAL A 166 0.06 2.05 5.05
C VAL A 166 -0.31 2.05 3.57
N SER A 167 0.57 1.57 2.72
CA SER A 167 0.31 1.46 1.29
C SER A 167 0.53 0.03 0.81
N MET A 168 -0.45 -0.51 0.10
CA MET A 168 -0.37 -1.84 -0.50
C MET A 168 -0.38 -1.75 -2.02
N TYR A 169 0.44 -2.55 -2.65
CA TYR A 169 0.73 -2.44 -4.08
C TYR A 169 1.05 -3.80 -4.71
N ARG A 170 1.07 -3.79 -6.06
CA ARG A 170 1.61 -4.86 -6.90
C ARG A 170 2.67 -4.27 -7.81
N LYS A 171 3.91 -4.72 -7.66
CA LYS A 171 5.00 -4.37 -8.58
C LYS A 171 5.00 -5.29 -9.79
N THR A 172 5.14 -4.72 -10.97
CA THR A 172 5.39 -5.45 -12.23
C THR A 172 6.83 -5.95 -12.31
#